data_e774a89f40352f0a2965335d973b0003
#
_entry.id   e774a89f40352f0a2965335d973b0003
#
_cell.length_a   1.000
_cell.length_b   1.000
_cell.length_c   1.000
_cell.angle_alpha   90.00
_cell.angle_beta   90.00
_cell.angle_gamma   90.00
#
_symmetry.space_group_name_H-M   'P 1'
#
loop_
_entity.id
_entity.type
_entity.pdbx_description
1 polymer ?
#
loop_
_entity_poly.entity_id
_entity_poly.type
_entity_poly.pdbx_seq_one_letter_code
_entity_poly.pdbx_strand_id
1 'polypeptide(L)'
;MGFELPFVIGPEYIAVALFGVVIGIIFGAIPGMTATMAVAVFLPLTYAYSMEMALYLLLGLYVGGISGGLVPAILINIPGTPSSVCTTFDGHPMALRGEGERALKIGVTSSFMGGMISLVVLALFTPILAGWAIKFSAVEKFLIILFALTVIAALSRGQMLRGLWIGMLGVLVAMMNQFSVNNEYRMVPEFL
;
A
#
# COMPACT_ATOMS: atom_id res chain seq x y z
N MET A 1 10.80 -4.63 27.51
CA MET A 1 9.66 -3.85 27.02
C MET A 1 8.71 -4.83 26.38
N GLY A 2 7.63 -5.21 27.09
CA GLY A 2 6.58 -6.07 26.54
C GLY A 2 5.87 -5.28 25.46
N PHE A 3 5.84 -5.82 24.26
CA PHE A 3 5.05 -5.30 23.16
C PHE A 3 3.59 -5.71 23.43
N GLU A 4 2.92 -4.97 24.31
CA GLU A 4 1.47 -5.08 24.43
C GLU A 4 0.88 -4.45 23.17
N LEU A 5 0.50 -5.30 22.22
CA LEU A 5 -0.38 -4.89 21.15
C LEU A 5 -1.74 -4.62 21.80
N PRO A 6 -2.23 -3.38 21.85
CA PRO A 6 -3.59 -3.09 22.28
C PRO A 6 -4.54 -3.51 21.15
N PHE A 7 -4.69 -4.81 20.94
CA PHE A 7 -5.70 -5.33 20.03
C PHE A 7 -7.03 -5.31 20.78
N VAL A 8 -7.67 -4.17 20.80
CA VAL A 8 -9.06 -4.07 21.26
C VAL A 8 -9.95 -4.56 20.12
N ILE A 9 -10.35 -5.82 20.17
CA ILE A 9 -11.32 -6.38 19.24
C ILE A 9 -12.72 -5.99 19.76
N GLY A 10 -13.17 -4.80 19.39
CA GLY A 10 -14.53 -4.34 19.63
C GLY A 10 -15.36 -4.38 18.34
N PRO A 11 -16.69 -4.50 18.42
CA PRO A 11 -17.56 -4.50 17.24
C PRO A 11 -17.42 -3.21 16.41
N GLU A 12 -17.12 -2.09 17.04
CA GLU A 12 -16.86 -0.80 16.37
C GLU A 12 -15.62 -0.85 15.46
N TYR A 13 -14.54 -1.48 15.89
CA TYR A 13 -13.30 -1.61 15.08
C TYR A 13 -13.52 -2.51 13.87
N ILE A 14 -14.28 -3.60 14.05
CA ILE A 14 -14.64 -4.49 12.96
C ILE A 14 -15.52 -3.74 11.94
N ALA A 15 -16.49 -2.96 12.39
CA ALA A 15 -17.35 -2.17 11.52
C ALA A 15 -16.56 -1.15 10.70
N VAL A 16 -15.60 -0.45 11.31
CA VAL A 16 -14.71 0.51 10.65
C VAL A 16 -13.79 -0.19 9.64
N ALA A 17 -13.25 -1.36 10.00
CA ALA A 17 -12.44 -2.15 9.08
C ALA A 17 -13.25 -2.61 7.86
N LEU A 18 -14.47 -3.13 8.07
CA LEU A 18 -15.36 -3.54 6.98
C LEU A 18 -15.74 -2.35 6.08
N PHE A 19 -16.04 -1.19 6.67
CA PHE A 19 -16.29 0.03 5.92
C PHE A 19 -15.07 0.40 5.06
N GLY A 20 -13.86 0.34 5.63
CA GLY A 20 -12.62 0.53 4.90
C GLY A 20 -12.46 -0.46 3.75
N VAL A 21 -12.74 -1.75 3.97
CA VAL A 21 -12.67 -2.79 2.94
C VAL A 21 -13.63 -2.50 1.79
N VAL A 22 -14.88 -2.12 2.07
CA VAL A 22 -15.87 -1.81 1.03
C VAL A 22 -15.42 -0.65 0.16
N ILE A 23 -14.97 0.45 0.79
CA ILE A 23 -14.46 1.61 0.05
C ILE A 23 -13.19 1.23 -0.71
N GLY A 24 -12.29 0.47 -0.09
CA GLY A 24 -11.07 -0.02 -0.74
C GLY A 24 -11.38 -0.83 -1.99
N ILE A 25 -12.35 -1.76 -1.94
CA ILE A 25 -12.77 -2.55 -3.10
C ILE A 25 -13.27 -1.63 -4.23
N ILE A 26 -14.04 -0.59 -3.93
CA ILE A 26 -14.53 0.37 -4.91
C ILE A 26 -13.34 1.06 -5.60
N PHE A 27 -12.38 1.58 -4.82
CA PHE A 27 -11.19 2.22 -5.37
C PHE A 27 -10.35 1.25 -6.21
N GLY A 28 -10.12 0.03 -5.73
CA GLY A 28 -9.36 -0.99 -6.47
C GLY A 28 -10.06 -1.48 -7.74
N ALA A 29 -11.39 -1.49 -7.76
CA ALA A 29 -12.17 -1.92 -8.92
C ALA A 29 -12.21 -0.88 -10.05
N ILE A 30 -11.86 0.38 -9.77
CA ILE A 30 -11.79 1.43 -10.79
C ILE A 30 -10.37 1.44 -11.38
N PRO A 31 -10.19 1.14 -12.70
CA PRO A 31 -8.89 1.18 -13.34
C PRO A 31 -8.21 2.54 -13.20
N GLY A 32 -6.95 2.53 -12.77
CA GLY A 32 -6.18 3.76 -12.54
C GLY A 32 -6.27 4.31 -11.10
N MET A 33 -7.20 3.84 -10.27
CA MET A 33 -7.23 4.11 -8.85
C MET A 33 -6.56 2.94 -8.11
N THR A 34 -5.69 3.25 -7.14
CA THR A 34 -4.93 2.22 -6.42
C THR A 34 -5.32 2.19 -4.94
N ALA A 35 -5.03 1.09 -4.27
CA ALA A 35 -5.16 0.98 -2.81
C ALA A 35 -4.41 2.13 -2.09
N THR A 36 -3.25 2.53 -2.61
CA THR A 36 -2.46 3.64 -2.07
C THR A 36 -3.20 4.97 -2.20
N MET A 37 -3.90 5.22 -3.32
CA MET A 37 -4.75 6.41 -3.46
C MET A 37 -5.89 6.41 -2.45
N ALA A 38 -6.57 5.27 -2.26
CA ALA A 38 -7.62 5.17 -1.25
C ALA A 38 -7.09 5.54 0.13
N VAL A 39 -5.95 4.97 0.54
CA VAL A 39 -5.30 5.29 1.81
C VAL A 39 -4.94 6.78 1.89
N ALA A 40 -4.34 7.35 0.84
CA ALA A 40 -3.93 8.76 0.83
C ALA A 40 -5.12 9.73 0.96
N VAL A 41 -6.24 9.44 0.29
CA VAL A 41 -7.46 10.26 0.35
C VAL A 41 -8.12 10.19 1.73
N PHE A 42 -8.11 9.02 2.36
CA PHE A 42 -8.74 8.83 3.67
C PHE A 42 -7.81 9.11 4.85
N LEU A 43 -6.50 9.25 4.63
CA LEU A 43 -5.55 9.56 5.70
C LEU A 43 -5.89 10.83 6.49
N PRO A 44 -6.28 11.97 5.88
CA PRO A 44 -6.67 13.15 6.65
C PRO A 44 -7.89 12.93 7.56
N LEU A 45 -8.82 12.05 7.16
CA LEU A 45 -9.98 11.70 7.96
C LEU A 45 -9.58 10.97 9.25
N THR A 46 -8.48 10.21 9.23
CA THR A 46 -8.01 9.44 10.38
C THR A 46 -7.49 10.30 11.52
N TYR A 47 -7.13 11.55 11.28
CA TYR A 47 -6.68 12.47 12.34
C TYR A 47 -7.77 12.80 13.37
N ALA A 48 -9.05 12.59 13.02
CA ALA A 48 -10.17 12.78 13.92
C ALA A 48 -10.46 11.56 14.82
N TYR A 49 -9.79 10.43 14.60
CA TYR A 49 -10.04 9.16 15.29
C TYR A 49 -8.86 8.76 16.20
N SER A 50 -9.11 7.79 17.09
CA SER A 50 -8.02 7.16 17.85
C SER A 50 -7.06 6.43 16.89
N MET A 51 -5.80 6.25 17.34
CA MET A 51 -4.78 5.58 16.53
C MET A 51 -5.22 4.17 16.11
N GLU A 52 -5.88 3.44 17.02
CA GLU A 52 -6.37 2.09 16.72
C GLU A 52 -7.43 2.12 15.62
N MET A 53 -8.45 2.97 15.76
CA MET A 53 -9.53 3.09 14.78
C MET A 53 -9.02 3.54 13.41
N ALA A 54 -8.04 4.46 13.40
CA ALA A 54 -7.36 4.89 12.18
C ALA A 54 -6.64 3.73 11.48
N LEU A 55 -5.94 2.88 12.24
CA LEU A 55 -5.26 1.70 11.69
C LEU A 55 -6.25 0.69 11.10
N TYR A 56 -7.36 0.40 11.78
CA TYR A 56 -8.39 -0.50 11.25
C TYR A 56 -8.99 0.02 9.95
N LEU A 57 -9.26 1.33 9.86
CA LEU A 57 -9.76 1.95 8.63
C LEU A 57 -8.75 1.84 7.48
N LEU A 58 -7.50 2.25 7.71
CA LEU A 58 -6.46 2.28 6.68
C LEU A 58 -6.07 0.87 6.21
N LEU A 59 -5.97 -0.09 7.12
CA LEU A 59 -5.74 -1.49 6.78
C LEU A 59 -6.91 -2.07 5.97
N GLY A 60 -8.15 -1.76 6.37
CA GLY A 60 -9.33 -2.15 5.61
C GLY A 60 -9.31 -1.60 4.18
N LEU A 61 -9.03 -0.29 4.02
CA LEU A 61 -8.89 0.37 2.72
C LEU A 61 -7.80 -0.29 1.85
N TYR A 62 -6.66 -0.60 2.46
CA TYR A 62 -5.53 -1.20 1.75
C TYR A 62 -5.85 -2.61 1.27
N VAL A 63 -6.34 -3.48 2.17
CA VAL A 63 -6.72 -4.86 1.83
C VAL A 63 -7.85 -4.89 0.80
N GLY A 64 -8.89 -4.06 1.01
CA GLY A 64 -9.99 -3.92 0.07
C GLY A 64 -9.53 -3.43 -1.31
N GLY A 65 -8.64 -2.43 -1.35
CA GLY A 65 -8.11 -1.87 -2.59
C GLY A 65 -7.28 -2.87 -3.40
N ILE A 66 -6.45 -3.67 -2.74
CA ILE A 66 -5.70 -4.74 -3.42
C ILE A 66 -6.64 -5.82 -3.95
N SER A 67 -7.58 -6.28 -3.13
CA SER A 67 -8.57 -7.29 -3.53
C SER A 67 -9.49 -6.79 -4.64
N GLY A 68 -9.93 -5.52 -4.58
CA GLY A 68 -10.75 -4.88 -5.60
C GLY A 68 -10.09 -4.84 -6.96
N GLY A 69 -8.76 -4.73 -7.01
CA GLY A 69 -7.98 -4.74 -8.25
C GLY A 69 -8.07 -6.02 -9.07
N LEU A 70 -8.53 -7.13 -8.47
CA LEU A 70 -8.81 -8.38 -9.18
C LEU A 70 -10.01 -8.25 -10.15
N VAL A 71 -10.99 -7.42 -9.80
CA VAL A 71 -12.22 -7.28 -10.58
C VAL A 71 -11.95 -6.80 -12.00
N PRO A 72 -11.32 -5.64 -12.23
CA PRO A 72 -11.04 -5.17 -13.58
C PRO A 72 -9.97 -6.03 -14.28
N ALA A 73 -9.03 -6.61 -13.55
CA ALA A 73 -8.03 -7.52 -14.11
C ALA A 73 -8.69 -8.74 -14.77
N ILE A 74 -9.66 -9.34 -14.12
CA ILE A 74 -10.36 -10.53 -14.60
C ILE A 74 -11.38 -10.17 -15.68
N LEU A 75 -12.22 -9.15 -15.44
CA LEU A 75 -13.36 -8.88 -16.32
C LEU A 75 -12.99 -8.15 -17.60
N ILE A 76 -12.07 -7.18 -17.53
CA ILE A 76 -11.75 -6.30 -18.66
C ILE A 76 -10.27 -6.27 -19.05
N ASN A 77 -9.47 -7.19 -18.50
CA ASN A 77 -8.03 -7.31 -18.78
C ASN A 77 -7.22 -6.03 -18.44
N ILE A 78 -7.69 -5.24 -17.52
CA ILE A 78 -6.99 -4.03 -17.06
C ILE A 78 -6.66 -4.20 -15.57
N PRO A 79 -5.38 -4.37 -15.19
CA PRO A 79 -5.03 -4.55 -13.78
C PRO A 79 -5.38 -3.30 -13.00
N GLY A 80 -6.22 -3.43 -11.97
CA GLY A 80 -6.59 -2.32 -11.06
C GLY A 80 -5.42 -1.93 -10.13
N THR A 81 -4.57 -2.91 -9.80
CA THR A 81 -3.37 -2.71 -8.97
C THR A 81 -2.17 -3.41 -9.61
N PRO A 82 -0.92 -3.00 -9.30
CA PRO A 82 0.27 -3.69 -9.81
C PRO A 82 0.30 -5.19 -9.46
N SER A 83 -0.25 -5.57 -8.30
CA SER A 83 -0.32 -6.97 -7.86
C SER A 83 -1.29 -7.82 -8.67
N SER A 84 -2.29 -7.22 -9.31
CA SER A 84 -3.28 -7.94 -10.11
C SER A 84 -2.86 -8.16 -11.58
N VAL A 85 -1.66 -7.73 -11.99
CA VAL A 85 -1.17 -7.94 -13.37
C VAL A 85 -1.11 -9.43 -13.71
N CYS A 86 -0.57 -10.26 -12.82
CA CYS A 86 -0.50 -11.70 -13.07
C CYS A 86 -1.88 -12.35 -13.20
N THR A 87 -2.89 -11.81 -12.54
CA THR A 87 -4.27 -12.31 -12.59
C THR A 87 -4.89 -12.12 -13.97
N THR A 88 -4.42 -11.16 -14.77
CA THR A 88 -4.93 -10.95 -16.14
C THR A 88 -4.59 -12.13 -17.06
N PHE A 89 -3.46 -12.83 -16.84
CA PHE A 89 -3.02 -13.90 -17.73
C PHE A 89 -3.93 -15.14 -17.68
N ASP A 90 -4.42 -15.50 -16.51
CA ASP A 90 -5.27 -16.68 -16.32
C ASP A 90 -6.74 -16.32 -16.09
N GLY A 91 -6.97 -15.26 -15.31
CA GLY A 91 -8.32 -14.85 -14.91
C GLY A 91 -9.15 -14.29 -16.06
N HIS A 92 -8.55 -13.45 -16.92
CA HIS A 92 -9.29 -12.88 -18.06
C HIS A 92 -9.68 -13.93 -19.11
N PRO A 93 -8.82 -14.87 -19.54
CA PRO A 93 -9.24 -15.98 -20.40
C PRO A 93 -10.37 -16.83 -19.82
N MET A 94 -10.43 -16.99 -18.50
CA MET A 94 -11.57 -17.66 -17.83
C MET A 94 -12.84 -16.82 -17.96
N ALA A 95 -12.75 -15.51 -17.79
CA ALA A 95 -13.90 -14.61 -17.95
C ALA A 95 -14.45 -14.63 -19.38
N LEU A 96 -13.58 -14.65 -20.39
CA LEU A 96 -13.99 -14.79 -21.81
C LEU A 96 -14.73 -16.11 -22.10
N ARG A 97 -14.47 -17.16 -21.34
CA ARG A 97 -15.18 -18.44 -21.43
C ARG A 97 -16.48 -18.47 -20.62
N GLY A 98 -16.89 -17.34 -20.03
CA GLY A 98 -18.07 -17.27 -19.17
C GLY A 98 -17.82 -17.72 -17.73
N GLU A 99 -16.57 -18.02 -17.33
CA GLU A 99 -16.19 -18.47 -15.98
C GLU A 99 -15.67 -17.34 -15.11
N GLY A 100 -16.07 -16.09 -15.33
CA GLY A 100 -15.57 -14.92 -14.60
C GLY A 100 -15.84 -14.99 -13.10
N GLU A 101 -17.00 -15.46 -12.68
CA GLU A 101 -17.33 -15.68 -11.28
C GLU A 101 -16.38 -16.69 -10.61
N ARG A 102 -16.08 -17.78 -11.32
CA ARG A 102 -15.13 -18.81 -10.82
C ARG A 102 -13.73 -18.24 -10.70
N ALA A 103 -13.27 -17.45 -11.66
CA ALA A 103 -11.97 -16.77 -11.61
C ALA A 103 -11.87 -15.81 -10.43
N LEU A 104 -12.92 -15.01 -10.16
CA LEU A 104 -12.98 -14.14 -8.98
C LEU A 104 -12.92 -14.92 -7.67
N LYS A 105 -13.69 -15.99 -7.55
CA LYS A 105 -13.67 -16.84 -6.34
C LYS A 105 -12.27 -17.43 -6.10
N ILE A 106 -11.62 -17.95 -7.14
CA ILE A 106 -10.25 -18.48 -7.02
C ILE A 106 -9.28 -17.36 -6.62
N GLY A 107 -9.36 -16.18 -7.24
CA GLY A 107 -8.51 -15.04 -6.92
C GLY A 107 -8.64 -14.58 -5.47
N VAL A 108 -9.86 -14.42 -4.98
CA VAL A 108 -10.12 -14.02 -3.59
C VAL A 108 -9.67 -15.09 -2.58
N THR A 109 -9.98 -16.36 -2.84
CA THR A 109 -9.56 -17.46 -1.93
C THR A 109 -8.04 -17.63 -1.90
N SER A 110 -7.38 -17.53 -3.05
CA SER A 110 -5.91 -17.56 -3.13
C SER A 110 -5.27 -16.38 -2.40
N SER A 111 -5.84 -15.18 -2.54
CA SER A 111 -5.39 -13.98 -1.83
C SER A 111 -5.55 -14.14 -0.32
N PHE A 112 -6.66 -14.72 0.15
CA PHE A 112 -6.86 -15.00 1.56
C PHE A 112 -5.83 -15.99 2.10
N MET A 113 -5.61 -17.10 1.40
CA MET A 113 -4.61 -18.10 1.80
C MET A 113 -3.19 -17.51 1.80
N GLY A 114 -2.83 -16.78 0.75
CA GLY A 114 -1.55 -16.07 0.67
C GLY A 114 -1.38 -15.05 1.79
N GLY A 115 -2.44 -14.30 2.12
CA GLY A 115 -2.47 -13.36 3.24
C GLY A 115 -2.25 -14.03 4.59
N MET A 116 -2.87 -15.18 4.84
CA MET A 116 -2.66 -15.96 6.08
C MET A 116 -1.21 -16.44 6.22
N ILE A 117 -0.63 -16.97 5.14
CA ILE A 117 0.77 -17.38 5.13
C ILE A 117 1.69 -16.16 5.35
N SER A 118 1.42 -15.08 4.66
CA SER A 118 2.17 -13.82 4.79
C SER A 118 2.13 -13.27 6.22
N LEU A 119 0.99 -13.38 6.90
CA LEU A 119 0.85 -12.93 8.28
C LEU A 119 1.75 -13.72 9.24
N VAL A 120 1.83 -15.06 9.07
CA VAL A 120 2.74 -15.90 9.84
C VAL A 120 4.20 -15.53 9.56
N VAL A 121 4.56 -15.38 8.29
CA VAL A 121 5.91 -14.95 7.89
C VAL A 121 6.24 -13.58 8.47
N LEU A 122 5.32 -12.62 8.39
CA LEU A 122 5.49 -11.28 8.96
C LEU A 122 5.75 -11.35 10.47
N ALA A 123 4.94 -12.10 11.22
CA ALA A 123 5.09 -12.22 12.66
C ALA A 123 6.46 -12.81 13.07
N LEU A 124 6.98 -13.76 12.30
CA LEU A 124 8.27 -14.40 12.57
C LEU A 124 9.46 -13.49 12.17
N PHE A 125 9.38 -12.83 11.03
CA PHE A 125 10.51 -12.09 10.47
C PHE A 125 10.56 -10.62 10.90
N THR A 126 9.43 -10.00 11.29
CA THR A 126 9.40 -8.59 11.70
C THR A 126 10.38 -8.26 12.82
N PRO A 127 10.50 -9.02 13.92
CA PRO A 127 11.46 -8.70 14.97
C PRO A 127 12.91 -8.73 14.49
N ILE A 128 13.23 -9.68 13.61
CA ILE A 128 14.57 -9.85 13.03
C ILE A 128 14.90 -8.66 12.12
N LEU A 129 13.99 -8.32 11.22
CA LEU A 129 14.15 -7.20 10.27
C LEU A 129 14.19 -5.85 11.00
N ALA A 130 13.36 -5.66 12.03
CA ALA A 130 13.37 -4.46 12.84
C ALA A 130 14.72 -4.27 13.54
N GLY A 131 15.30 -5.35 14.09
CA GLY A 131 16.64 -5.32 14.69
C GLY A 131 17.75 -4.95 13.70
N TRP A 132 17.60 -5.28 12.42
CA TRP A 132 18.52 -4.87 11.36
C TRP A 132 18.26 -3.43 10.91
N ALA A 133 17.00 -3.05 10.74
CA ALA A 133 16.61 -1.72 10.28
C ALA A 133 17.11 -0.59 11.21
N ILE A 134 17.12 -0.84 12.52
CA ILE A 134 17.64 0.12 13.51
C ILE A 134 19.16 0.34 13.34
N LYS A 135 19.90 -0.64 12.82
CA LYS A 135 21.35 -0.55 12.59
C LYS A 135 21.73 0.26 11.35
N PHE A 136 20.77 0.56 10.48
CA PHE A 136 21.03 1.35 9.27
C PHE A 136 21.40 2.78 9.63
N SER A 137 22.62 3.15 9.29
CA SER A 137 23.13 4.51 9.39
C SER A 137 22.52 5.42 8.30
N ALA A 138 22.81 6.71 8.38
CA ALA A 138 22.37 7.68 7.39
C ALA A 138 22.89 7.36 5.97
N VAL A 139 24.09 6.76 5.88
CA VAL A 139 24.72 6.39 4.60
C VAL A 139 23.95 5.28 3.90
N GLU A 140 23.59 4.20 4.63
CA GLU A 140 22.85 3.10 4.05
C GLU A 140 21.43 3.55 3.61
N LYS A 141 20.77 4.41 4.39
CA LYS A 141 19.48 5.00 4.02
C LYS A 141 19.60 5.83 2.74
N PHE A 142 20.66 6.62 2.60
CA PHE A 142 20.93 7.38 1.37
C PHE A 142 21.13 6.45 0.17
N LEU A 143 21.91 5.38 0.32
CA LEU A 143 22.14 4.40 -0.76
C LEU A 143 20.84 3.69 -1.18
N ILE A 144 19.96 3.37 -0.24
CA ILE A 144 18.64 2.78 -0.54
C ILE A 144 17.79 3.76 -1.36
N ILE A 145 17.77 5.04 -1.00
CA ILE A 145 17.04 6.07 -1.76
C ILE A 145 17.61 6.21 -3.17
N LEU A 146 18.93 6.25 -3.29
CA LEU A 146 19.62 6.32 -4.60
C LEU A 146 19.28 5.11 -5.46
N PHE A 147 19.30 3.91 -4.88
CA PHE A 147 18.91 2.68 -5.57
C PHE A 147 17.45 2.73 -6.02
N ALA A 148 16.52 3.19 -5.15
CA ALA A 148 15.12 3.35 -5.51
C ALA A 148 14.93 4.32 -6.70
N LEU A 149 15.67 5.44 -6.74
CA LEU A 149 15.63 6.37 -7.87
C LEU A 149 16.15 5.74 -9.16
N THR A 150 17.20 4.92 -9.10
CA THR A 150 17.69 4.20 -10.29
C THR A 150 16.68 3.18 -10.82
N VAL A 151 15.98 2.48 -9.91
CA VAL A 151 14.89 1.55 -10.28
C VAL A 151 13.74 2.30 -10.94
N ILE A 152 13.32 3.44 -10.38
CA ILE A 152 12.26 4.28 -10.98
C ILE A 152 12.67 4.74 -12.39
N ALA A 153 13.92 5.19 -12.56
CA ALA A 153 14.43 5.60 -13.86
C ALA A 153 14.45 4.43 -14.86
N ALA A 154 14.86 3.24 -14.44
CA ALA A 154 14.91 2.04 -15.29
C ALA A 154 13.52 1.56 -15.71
N LEU A 155 12.51 1.66 -14.81
CA LEU A 155 11.13 1.30 -15.10
C LEU A 155 10.41 2.32 -15.99
N SER A 156 10.92 3.53 -16.11
CA SER A 156 10.34 4.61 -16.94
C SER A 156 10.65 4.40 -18.42
N ARG A 157 10.09 3.36 -19.03
CA ARG A 157 10.31 2.90 -20.40
C ARG A 157 10.47 4.05 -21.41
N GLY A 158 11.71 4.24 -21.92
CA GLY A 158 12.03 5.23 -22.95
C GLY A 158 12.00 6.72 -22.52
N GLN A 159 11.63 7.03 -21.28
CA GLN A 159 11.54 8.38 -20.72
C GLN A 159 12.32 8.51 -19.40
N MET A 160 13.48 7.89 -19.32
CA MET A 160 14.31 7.79 -18.12
C MET A 160 14.56 9.16 -17.46
N LEU A 161 14.85 10.20 -18.25
CA LEU A 161 15.05 11.55 -17.73
C LEU A 161 13.79 12.13 -17.05
N ARG A 162 12.61 11.88 -17.62
CA ARG A 162 11.36 12.35 -17.02
C ARG A 162 11.05 11.60 -15.71
N GLY A 163 11.29 10.29 -15.66
CA GLY A 163 11.14 9.50 -14.44
C GLY A 163 12.09 9.98 -13.34
N LEU A 164 13.33 10.31 -13.69
CA LEU A 164 14.31 10.85 -12.75
C LEU A 164 13.89 12.24 -12.22
N TRP A 165 13.43 13.14 -13.09
CA TRP A 165 12.94 14.46 -12.68
C TRP A 165 11.75 14.36 -11.71
N ILE A 166 10.78 13.50 -12.00
CA ILE A 166 9.62 13.29 -11.13
C ILE A 166 10.06 12.67 -9.79
N GLY A 167 10.97 11.71 -9.82
CA GLY A 167 11.55 11.12 -8.61
C GLY A 167 12.28 12.15 -7.75
N MET A 168 13.09 13.02 -8.35
CA MET A 168 13.79 14.11 -7.65
C MET A 168 12.82 15.13 -7.05
N LEU A 169 11.76 15.50 -7.77
CA LEU A 169 10.70 16.36 -7.25
C LEU A 169 10.00 15.72 -6.05
N GLY A 170 9.72 14.41 -6.11
CA GLY A 170 9.16 13.68 -4.97
C GLY A 170 10.07 13.70 -3.73
N VAL A 171 11.39 13.54 -3.93
CA VAL A 171 12.38 13.66 -2.84
C VAL A 171 12.43 15.09 -2.29
N LEU A 172 12.39 16.10 -3.15
CA LEU A 172 12.35 17.50 -2.71
C LEU A 172 11.11 17.79 -1.85
N VAL A 173 9.93 17.35 -2.28
CA VAL A 173 8.69 17.51 -1.50
C VAL A 173 8.79 16.76 -0.17
N ALA A 174 9.35 15.55 -0.17
CA ALA A 174 9.55 14.78 1.06
C ALA A 174 10.54 15.45 2.03
N MET A 175 11.48 16.26 1.53
CA MET A 175 12.43 17.01 2.37
C MET A 175 11.84 18.27 3.00
N MET A 176 10.64 18.69 2.58
CA MET A 176 9.95 19.88 3.13
C MET A 176 9.24 19.59 4.46
N ASN A 177 9.50 18.45 5.10
CA ASN A 177 8.89 18.05 6.36
C ASN A 177 9.84 18.22 7.55
N GLN A 178 9.28 18.16 8.77
CA GLN A 178 10.02 18.22 10.03
C GLN A 178 11.14 17.17 10.09
N PHE A 179 12.31 17.58 10.50
CA PHE A 179 13.41 16.65 10.79
C PHE A 179 13.16 15.99 12.15
N SER A 180 12.90 14.68 12.17
CA SER A 180 12.53 13.92 13.36
C SER A 180 13.61 13.90 14.47
N VAL A 181 14.84 14.34 14.18
CA VAL A 181 15.96 14.33 15.13
C VAL A 181 16.05 15.62 15.95
N ASN A 182 15.77 16.79 15.36
CA ASN A 182 15.97 18.10 16.00
C ASN A 182 14.72 18.97 16.08
N ASN A 183 13.56 18.51 15.66
CA ASN A 183 12.31 19.28 15.58
C ASN A 183 12.40 20.60 14.78
N GLU A 184 13.41 20.72 13.93
CA GLU A 184 13.59 21.90 13.07
C GLU A 184 12.89 21.70 11.73
N TYR A 185 12.19 22.73 11.27
CA TYR A 185 11.54 22.76 9.96
C TYR A 185 12.57 23.03 8.86
N ARG A 186 12.66 22.16 7.87
CA ARG A 186 13.46 22.42 6.66
C ARG A 186 12.58 23.01 5.58
N MET A 187 13.02 24.15 5.04
CA MET A 187 12.40 24.83 3.88
C MET A 187 10.92 25.20 4.05
N VAL A 188 10.42 25.33 5.28
CA VAL A 188 9.10 25.90 5.54
C VAL A 188 9.31 27.38 5.85
N PRO A 189 8.64 28.31 5.12
CA PRO A 189 8.69 29.73 5.47
C PRO A 189 8.13 29.96 6.88
N GLU A 190 8.75 30.84 7.68
CA GLU A 190 8.39 31.10 9.09
C GLU A 190 6.95 31.60 9.33
N PHE A 191 6.15 31.77 8.26
CA PHE A 191 4.77 32.25 8.35
C PHE A 191 3.72 31.16 8.06
N LEU A 192 4.09 29.88 8.01
CA LEU A 192 3.20 28.73 7.95
C LEU A 192 3.41 27.81 9.14
#